data_7955d5bed503b34a37783b768fb0d9bf
#
_entry.id   7955d5bed503b34a37783b768fb0d9bf
#
_cell.length_a   1.000
_cell.length_b   1.000
_cell.length_c   1.000
_cell.angle_alpha   90.00
_cell.angle_beta   90.00
_cell.angle_gamma   90.00
#
_symmetry.space_group_name_H-M   'P 1'
#
loop_
_entity.id
_entity.type
_entity.pdbx_description
1 polymer ?
#
loop_
_entity_poly.entity_id
_entity_poly.type
_entity_poly.pdbx_seq_one_letter_code
_entity_poly.pdbx_strand_id
1 'polypeptide(L)'
;MLGLPVVLIGAGREVVEVSVARFGSARAPGGATEPWFEAELVLAVNVPPDSGSRAISRVGVALTLGWELPATAGGARRIDYYRAEAECVALETGRANVRFYLPPELVKRDQLRGTPKLWAVDLTVAGRAIPSAKANQAAALADGSARRAFLSTAAAAAASNAGLLLPQYLTPFAGEYPRATPSFVRRETLGHTPVRAGP
;
A
#
# COMPACT_ATOMS: atom_id res chain seq x y z
N MET A 1 35.19 -15.20 -12.82
CA MET A 1 34.69 -14.28 -11.79
C MET A 1 34.12 -13.07 -12.47
N LEU A 2 32.79 -13.02 -12.67
CA LEU A 2 32.10 -11.87 -13.25
C LEU A 2 31.60 -11.02 -12.08
N GLY A 3 32.25 -9.86 -11.88
CA GLY A 3 31.82 -8.87 -10.90
C GLY A 3 30.54 -8.19 -11.35
N LEU A 4 29.48 -8.29 -10.55
CA LEU A 4 28.25 -7.53 -10.73
C LEU A 4 28.55 -6.05 -10.52
N PRO A 5 28.07 -5.15 -11.37
CA PRO A 5 28.24 -3.73 -11.17
C PRO A 5 27.48 -3.29 -9.91
N VAL A 6 28.21 -2.80 -8.90
CA VAL A 6 27.63 -2.06 -7.78
C VAL A 6 27.19 -0.72 -8.35
N VAL A 7 25.88 -0.54 -8.54
CA VAL A 7 25.30 0.78 -8.83
C VAL A 7 25.41 1.60 -7.54
N LEU A 8 26.42 2.48 -7.48
CA LEU A 8 26.48 3.55 -6.49
C LEU A 8 25.32 4.51 -6.77
N ILE A 9 24.28 4.43 -5.94
CA ILE A 9 23.20 5.44 -5.91
C ILE A 9 23.85 6.67 -5.26
N GLY A 10 24.28 7.62 -6.11
CA GLY A 10 24.68 8.94 -5.66
C GLY A 10 23.52 9.62 -4.92
N ALA A 11 23.83 10.58 -4.03
CA ALA A 11 22.87 11.41 -3.28
C ALA A 11 22.06 12.32 -4.24
N GLY A 12 21.25 11.72 -5.10
CA GLY A 12 20.37 12.28 -6.08
C GLY A 12 18.95 11.76 -5.81
N ARG A 13 17.99 12.65 -6.00
CA ARG A 13 16.53 12.46 -5.90
C ARG A 13 16.12 11.00 -6.03
N GLU A 14 15.38 10.50 -5.04
CA GLU A 14 14.92 9.10 -5.02
C GLU A 14 14.22 8.74 -6.35
N VAL A 15 14.47 7.55 -6.83
CA VAL A 15 13.97 7.07 -8.13
C VAL A 15 12.45 6.96 -8.11
N VAL A 16 11.87 6.63 -6.95
CA VAL A 16 10.42 6.62 -6.68
C VAL A 16 10.19 7.13 -5.27
N GLU A 17 9.26 8.07 -5.12
CA GLU A 17 8.86 8.60 -3.81
C GLU A 17 7.34 8.77 -3.73
N VAL A 18 6.76 8.68 -2.54
CA VAL A 18 5.36 9.08 -2.31
C VAL A 18 5.33 10.61 -2.25
N SER A 19 4.66 11.23 -3.21
CA SER A 19 4.48 12.69 -3.23
C SER A 19 3.26 13.13 -2.45
N VAL A 20 2.18 12.31 -2.46
CA VAL A 20 0.94 12.59 -1.75
C VAL A 20 0.29 11.28 -1.29
N ALA A 21 -0.24 11.27 -0.07
CA ALA A 21 -1.17 10.25 0.41
C ALA A 21 -2.51 10.92 0.73
N ARG A 22 -3.59 10.40 0.17
CA ARG A 22 -4.97 10.86 0.40
C ARG A 22 -5.82 9.73 0.93
N PHE A 23 -6.70 10.07 1.85
CA PHE A 23 -7.64 9.11 2.44
C PHE A 23 -9.05 9.67 2.32
N GLY A 24 -9.98 8.84 1.89
CA GLY A 24 -11.34 9.27 1.65
C GLY A 24 -12.29 8.10 1.48
N SER A 25 -13.39 8.35 0.80
CA SER A 25 -14.38 7.34 0.46
C SER A 25 -14.64 7.34 -1.04
N ALA A 26 -14.85 6.15 -1.60
CA ALA A 26 -15.21 5.96 -3.00
C ALA A 26 -16.46 5.09 -3.10
N ARG A 27 -17.30 5.32 -4.11
CA ARG A 27 -18.45 4.45 -4.41
C ARG A 27 -18.05 3.49 -5.52
N ALA A 28 -18.32 2.21 -5.29
CA ALA A 28 -18.06 1.20 -6.30
C ALA A 28 -18.97 1.41 -7.53
N PRO A 29 -18.47 1.11 -8.74
CA PRO A 29 -19.27 1.15 -9.96
C PRO A 29 -20.45 0.19 -9.86
N GLY A 30 -21.47 0.40 -10.69
CA GLY A 30 -22.65 -0.46 -10.72
C GLY A 30 -23.76 -0.13 -9.71
N GLY A 31 -23.75 1.09 -9.14
CA GLY A 31 -24.86 1.58 -8.31
C GLY A 31 -24.80 1.15 -6.84
N ALA A 32 -23.65 0.68 -6.37
CA ALA A 32 -23.43 0.41 -4.95
C ALA A 32 -23.67 1.68 -4.10
N THR A 33 -24.52 1.57 -3.08
CA THR A 33 -24.91 2.71 -2.24
C THR A 33 -23.91 2.99 -1.13
N GLU A 34 -23.21 1.95 -0.66
CA GLU A 34 -22.31 2.04 0.48
C GLU A 34 -20.90 2.40 0.06
N PRO A 35 -20.31 3.41 0.72
CA PRO A 35 -18.96 3.86 0.37
C PRO A 35 -17.89 2.90 0.90
N TRP A 36 -16.91 2.62 0.08
CA TRP A 36 -15.63 2.03 0.44
C TRP A 36 -14.72 3.11 1.05
N PHE A 37 -13.86 2.73 1.96
CA PHE A 37 -12.71 3.58 2.29
C PHE A 37 -11.69 3.45 1.17
N GLU A 38 -11.09 4.59 0.77
CA GLU A 38 -10.05 4.67 -0.25
C GLU A 38 -8.79 5.30 0.32
N ALA A 39 -7.65 4.68 0.06
CA ALA A 39 -6.33 5.26 0.24
C ALA A 39 -5.66 5.41 -1.14
N GLU A 40 -5.46 6.65 -1.58
CA GLU A 40 -4.76 6.98 -2.83
C GLU A 40 -3.33 7.45 -2.52
N LEU A 41 -2.35 6.76 -3.08
CA LEU A 41 -0.94 7.10 -3.02
C LEU A 41 -0.49 7.60 -4.39
N VAL A 42 -0.05 8.85 -4.45
CA VAL A 42 0.54 9.44 -5.66
C VAL A 42 2.05 9.28 -5.57
N LEU A 43 2.61 8.50 -6.46
CA LEU A 43 4.05 8.31 -6.58
C LEU A 43 4.62 9.33 -7.58
N ALA A 44 5.74 9.96 -7.22
CA ALA A 44 6.59 10.67 -8.15
C ALA A 44 7.70 9.72 -8.62
N VAL A 45 7.84 9.57 -9.91
CA VAL A 45 8.77 8.63 -10.54
C VAL A 45 9.81 9.39 -11.34
N ASN A 46 11.08 9.17 -11.06
CA ASN A 46 12.20 9.77 -11.74
C ASN A 46 13.11 8.67 -12.32
N VAL A 47 12.94 8.35 -13.58
CA VAL A 47 13.82 7.42 -14.28
C VAL A 47 15.13 8.14 -14.58
N PRO A 48 16.30 7.65 -14.11
CA PRO A 48 17.58 8.29 -14.41
C PRO A 48 17.84 8.29 -15.92
N PRO A 49 18.25 9.43 -16.52
CA PRO A 49 18.47 9.52 -17.95
C PRO A 49 19.55 8.54 -18.47
N ASP A 50 20.53 8.24 -17.62
CA ASP A 50 21.65 7.36 -17.96
C ASP A 50 21.34 5.87 -17.76
N SER A 51 20.12 5.52 -17.30
CA SER A 51 19.73 4.12 -17.05
C SER A 51 19.52 3.30 -18.31
N GLY A 52 19.42 3.94 -19.49
CA GLY A 52 19.05 3.29 -20.74
C GLY A 52 17.61 2.75 -20.78
N SER A 53 16.86 2.96 -19.70
CA SER A 53 15.45 2.53 -19.57
C SER A 53 14.52 3.72 -19.59
N ARG A 54 13.28 3.51 -20.06
CA ARG A 54 12.19 4.51 -20.01
C ARG A 54 11.29 4.35 -18.79
N ALA A 55 11.47 3.28 -18.04
CA ALA A 55 10.61 2.95 -16.91
C ALA A 55 11.40 2.22 -15.82
N ILE A 56 10.89 2.30 -14.60
CA ILE A 56 11.36 1.54 -13.43
C ILE A 56 10.46 0.31 -13.30
N SER A 57 11.05 -0.88 -13.39
CA SER A 57 10.32 -2.13 -13.30
C SER A 57 10.18 -2.61 -11.87
N ARG A 58 9.11 -3.35 -11.59
CA ARG A 58 8.89 -4.07 -10.33
C ARG A 58 8.92 -3.15 -9.11
N VAL A 59 8.07 -2.12 -9.12
CA VAL A 59 7.90 -1.21 -7.99
C VAL A 59 6.86 -1.77 -7.03
N GLY A 60 7.31 -2.18 -5.85
CA GLY A 60 6.44 -2.63 -4.77
C GLY A 60 6.01 -1.46 -3.89
N VAL A 61 4.75 -1.45 -3.53
CA VAL A 61 4.12 -0.46 -2.63
C VAL A 61 3.39 -1.22 -1.54
N ALA A 62 3.85 -1.11 -0.30
CA ALA A 62 3.19 -1.68 0.86
C ALA A 62 2.60 -0.56 1.72
N LEU A 63 1.29 -0.59 1.93
CA LEU A 63 0.57 0.35 2.78
C LEU A 63 0.20 -0.34 4.10
N THR A 64 0.56 0.29 5.22
CA THR A 64 0.14 -0.10 6.56
C THR A 64 -0.68 1.04 7.17
N LEU A 65 -1.88 0.71 7.65
CA LEU A 65 -2.80 1.62 8.32
C LEU A 65 -2.97 1.21 9.77
N GLY A 66 -3.04 2.18 10.69
CA GLY A 66 -3.43 2.00 12.08
C GLY A 66 -4.63 2.88 12.40
N TRP A 67 -5.75 2.26 12.77
CA TRP A 67 -6.99 2.94 13.05
C TRP A 67 -7.34 2.85 14.53
N GLU A 68 -7.52 3.99 15.16
CA GLU A 68 -7.98 4.05 16.55
C GLU A 68 -9.49 3.78 16.58
N LEU A 69 -9.87 2.64 17.16
CA LEU A 69 -11.27 2.26 17.30
C LEU A 69 -11.91 2.96 18.50
N PRO A 70 -13.25 3.16 18.47
CA PRO A 70 -13.98 3.64 19.62
C PRO A 70 -13.67 2.78 20.86
N ALA A 71 -13.46 3.45 22.01
CA ALA A 71 -13.31 2.74 23.27
C ALA A 71 -14.60 2.01 23.62
N THR A 72 -14.51 0.73 23.94
CA THR A 72 -15.61 0.01 24.61
C THR A 72 -15.77 0.56 26.02
N ALA A 73 -16.97 0.52 26.58
CA ALA A 73 -17.27 1.05 27.91
C ALA A 73 -16.26 0.53 28.95
N GLY A 74 -15.43 1.43 29.50
CA GLY A 74 -14.39 1.12 30.49
C GLY A 74 -13.10 0.51 29.92
N GLY A 75 -12.95 0.39 28.57
CA GLY A 75 -11.78 -0.20 27.93
C GLY A 75 -10.74 0.84 27.44
N ALA A 76 -9.49 0.40 27.30
CA ALA A 76 -8.45 1.17 26.64
C ALA A 76 -8.75 1.34 25.16
N ARG A 77 -8.30 2.46 24.58
CA ARG A 77 -8.35 2.66 23.13
C ARG A 77 -7.56 1.56 22.44
N ARG A 78 -8.16 0.93 21.42
CA ARG A 78 -7.54 -0.11 20.62
C ARG A 78 -7.19 0.44 19.26
N ILE A 79 -6.04 0.05 18.72
CA ILE A 79 -5.67 0.33 17.34
C ILE A 79 -5.76 -0.97 16.57
N ASP A 80 -6.56 -0.97 15.51
CA ASP A 80 -6.59 -2.05 14.54
C ASP A 80 -5.68 -1.71 13.35
N TYR A 81 -5.00 -2.74 12.86
CA TYR A 81 -4.00 -2.61 11.80
C TYR A 81 -4.47 -3.32 10.54
N TYR A 82 -4.28 -2.65 9.39
CA TYR A 82 -4.55 -3.18 8.08
C TYR A 82 -3.32 -3.02 7.22
N ARG A 83 -2.95 -4.06 6.47
CA ARG A 83 -1.79 -4.03 5.59
C ARG A 83 -2.12 -4.65 4.25
N ALA A 84 -1.67 -4.00 3.17
CA ALA A 84 -1.74 -4.53 1.81
C ALA A 84 -0.49 -4.18 1.03
N GLU A 85 -0.23 -4.96 0.00
CA GLU A 85 0.87 -4.76 -0.93
C GLU A 85 0.35 -4.79 -2.36
N ALA A 86 0.91 -3.92 -3.20
CA ALA A 86 0.73 -3.93 -4.65
C ALA A 86 2.09 -3.85 -5.32
N GLU A 87 2.27 -4.56 -6.42
CA GLU A 87 3.48 -4.49 -7.23
C GLU A 87 3.12 -3.97 -8.61
N CYS A 88 3.68 -2.82 -8.98
CA CYS A 88 3.53 -2.24 -10.30
C CYS A 88 4.51 -2.94 -11.27
N VAL A 89 4.04 -3.28 -12.47
CA VAL A 89 4.86 -3.94 -13.50
C VAL A 89 6.01 -3.03 -13.92
N ALA A 90 5.68 -1.78 -14.27
CA ALA A 90 6.64 -0.75 -14.63
C ALA A 90 6.02 0.64 -14.41
N LEU A 91 6.84 1.62 -14.05
CA LEU A 91 6.46 3.00 -13.88
C LEU A 91 7.34 3.89 -14.77
N GLU A 92 6.71 4.67 -15.65
CA GLU A 92 7.38 5.69 -16.45
C GLU A 92 7.63 6.95 -15.61
N THR A 93 8.54 7.81 -16.07
CA THR A 93 8.78 9.12 -15.45
C THR A 93 7.50 9.94 -15.37
N GLY A 94 7.21 10.50 -14.19
CA GLY A 94 6.03 11.31 -13.94
C GLY A 94 5.29 10.91 -12.68
N ARG A 95 3.97 10.73 -12.79
CA ARG A 95 3.10 10.37 -11.66
C ARG A 95 2.43 9.03 -11.89
N ALA A 96 2.37 8.22 -10.82
CA ALA A 96 1.58 6.99 -10.80
C ALA A 96 0.68 6.97 -9.56
N ASN A 97 -0.58 6.55 -9.72
CA ASN A 97 -1.56 6.51 -8.64
C ASN A 97 -1.81 5.05 -8.24
N VAL A 98 -1.45 4.69 -7.01
CA VAL A 98 -1.71 3.37 -6.43
C VAL A 98 -2.79 3.50 -5.39
N ARG A 99 -3.85 2.67 -5.49
CA ARG A 99 -5.01 2.75 -4.61
C ARG A 99 -5.23 1.45 -3.86
N PHE A 100 -5.66 1.61 -2.60
CA PHE A 100 -6.06 0.53 -1.71
C PHE A 100 -7.43 0.84 -1.11
N TYR A 101 -8.20 -0.21 -0.82
CA TYR A 101 -9.59 -0.06 -0.38
C TYR A 101 -9.91 -0.98 0.80
N LEU A 102 -10.78 -0.50 1.70
CA LEU A 102 -11.48 -1.35 2.68
C LEU A 102 -12.96 -1.44 2.31
N PRO A 103 -13.55 -2.66 2.34
CA PRO A 103 -14.96 -2.87 2.03
C PRO A 103 -15.90 -2.15 2.99
N PRO A 104 -17.12 -1.77 2.55
CA PRO A 104 -18.11 -1.06 3.37
C PRO A 104 -18.46 -1.78 4.66
N GLU A 105 -18.52 -3.12 4.63
CA GLU A 105 -18.84 -3.96 5.80
C GLU A 105 -17.80 -3.74 6.91
N LEU A 106 -16.53 -3.62 6.56
CA LEU A 106 -15.45 -3.35 7.52
C LEU A 106 -15.52 -1.91 8.03
N VAL A 107 -15.76 -0.96 7.11
CA VAL A 107 -15.90 0.45 7.48
C VAL A 107 -17.02 0.63 8.51
N LYS A 108 -18.14 -0.10 8.37
CA LYS A 108 -19.26 -0.10 9.31
C LYS A 108 -18.93 -0.85 10.60
N ARG A 109 -18.43 -2.10 10.48
CA ARG A 109 -18.12 -2.96 11.62
C ARG A 109 -17.20 -2.26 12.61
N ASP A 110 -16.12 -1.66 12.09
CA ASP A 110 -15.06 -1.05 12.90
C ASP A 110 -15.25 0.45 13.08
N GLN A 111 -16.36 1.00 12.57
CA GLN A 111 -16.72 2.42 12.63
C GLN A 111 -15.58 3.34 12.15
N LEU A 112 -14.92 2.95 11.06
CA LEU A 112 -13.78 3.67 10.50
C LEU A 112 -14.24 5.03 9.95
N ARG A 113 -13.91 6.10 10.64
CA ARG A 113 -14.31 7.45 10.24
C ARG A 113 -13.07 8.32 10.01
N GLY A 114 -13.14 9.17 9.01
CA GLY A 114 -12.06 10.11 8.69
C GLY A 114 -10.78 9.46 8.19
N THR A 115 -9.65 10.03 8.53
CA THR A 115 -8.30 9.56 8.16
C THR A 115 -7.74 8.61 9.21
N PRO A 116 -6.96 7.56 8.81
CA PRO A 116 -6.24 6.73 9.77
C PRO A 116 -5.26 7.60 10.57
N LYS A 117 -5.20 7.38 11.88
CA LYS A 117 -4.31 8.14 12.78
C LYS A 117 -2.85 7.85 12.51
N LEU A 118 -2.55 6.59 12.18
CA LEU A 118 -1.22 6.11 11.85
C LEU A 118 -1.24 5.47 10.46
N TRP A 119 -0.25 5.78 9.65
CA TRP A 119 -0.05 5.12 8.37
C TRP A 119 1.40 5.23 7.93
N ALA A 120 1.86 4.22 7.23
CA ALA A 120 3.19 4.20 6.63
C ALA A 120 3.16 3.48 5.29
N VAL A 121 3.99 3.96 4.36
CA VAL A 121 4.22 3.34 3.05
C VAL A 121 5.66 2.89 2.97
N ASP A 122 5.87 1.63 2.61
CA ASP A 122 7.17 1.09 2.25
C ASP A 122 7.23 0.88 0.74
N LEU A 123 8.31 1.34 0.13
CA LEU A 123 8.55 1.20 -1.30
C LEU A 123 9.71 0.23 -1.55
N THR A 124 9.59 -0.56 -2.61
CA THR A 124 10.67 -1.40 -3.11
C THR A 124 10.83 -1.23 -4.61
N VAL A 125 12.06 -1.37 -5.12
CA VAL A 125 12.35 -1.47 -6.56
C VAL A 125 13.10 -2.76 -6.80
N ALA A 126 12.56 -3.61 -7.66
CA ALA A 126 13.10 -4.95 -7.92
C ALA A 126 13.38 -5.74 -6.62
N GLY A 127 12.46 -5.63 -5.63
CA GLY A 127 12.55 -6.28 -4.33
C GLY A 127 13.50 -5.62 -3.33
N ARG A 128 14.21 -4.55 -3.69
CA ARG A 128 15.09 -3.80 -2.78
C ARG A 128 14.34 -2.65 -2.15
N ALA A 129 14.39 -2.54 -0.82
CA ALA A 129 13.76 -1.43 -0.11
C ALA A 129 14.37 -0.09 -0.49
N ILE A 130 13.50 0.92 -0.67
CA ILE A 130 13.91 2.32 -0.84
C ILE A 130 13.83 2.99 0.54
N PRO A 131 14.77 3.89 0.88
CA PRO A 131 14.71 4.64 2.12
C PRO A 131 13.39 5.42 2.25
N SER A 132 12.85 5.45 3.46
CA SER A 132 11.59 6.17 3.70
C SER A 132 11.80 7.67 3.71
N ALA A 133 11.07 8.40 2.87
CA ALA A 133 10.94 9.84 2.94
C ALA A 133 9.87 10.24 3.96
N LYS A 134 9.88 11.51 4.42
CA LYS A 134 8.88 12.04 5.36
C LYS A 134 7.44 11.93 4.83
N ALA A 135 7.25 12.05 3.52
CA ALA A 135 5.95 11.93 2.87
C ALA A 135 5.39 10.51 2.85
N ASN A 136 6.17 9.50 3.25
CA ASN A 136 5.76 8.10 3.25
C ASN A 136 5.06 7.67 4.55
N GLN A 137 4.71 8.59 5.43
CA GLN A 137 4.15 8.26 6.75
C GLN A 137 3.36 9.41 7.37
N ALA A 138 2.51 9.07 8.34
CA ALA A 138 1.85 10.04 9.19
C ALA A 138 2.86 10.88 9.99
N ALA A 139 2.55 12.14 10.27
CA ALA A 139 3.41 13.03 11.05
C ALA A 139 3.78 12.45 12.44
N ALA A 140 2.87 11.70 13.05
CA ALA A 140 3.10 11.01 14.32
C ALA A 140 4.21 9.93 14.26
N LEU A 141 4.58 9.48 13.05
CA LEU A 141 5.63 8.50 12.80
C LEU A 141 6.91 9.14 12.24
N ALA A 142 7.05 10.45 12.32
CA ALA A 142 8.22 11.19 11.79
C ALA A 142 9.53 10.75 12.45
N ASP A 143 9.48 10.27 13.70
CA ASP A 143 10.61 9.64 14.35
C ASP A 143 10.78 8.19 13.85
N GLY A 144 12.01 7.84 13.45
CA GLY A 144 12.30 6.51 12.92
C GLY A 144 12.11 5.37 13.93
N SER A 145 12.20 5.65 15.25
CA SER A 145 11.92 4.66 16.28
C SER A 145 10.41 4.41 16.41
N ALA A 146 9.59 5.46 16.38
CA ALA A 146 8.13 5.38 16.40
C ALA A 146 7.63 4.62 15.15
N ARG A 147 8.20 4.90 13.98
CA ARG A 147 7.86 4.18 12.75
C ARG A 147 8.19 2.70 12.84
N ARG A 148 9.38 2.34 13.31
CA ARG A 148 9.77 0.93 13.48
C ARG A 148 8.85 0.20 14.46
N ALA A 149 8.55 0.81 15.61
CA ALA A 149 7.62 0.26 16.59
C ALA A 149 6.23 0.04 16.00
N PHE A 150 5.70 1.03 15.27
CA PHE A 150 4.42 0.92 14.55
C PHE A 150 4.40 -0.27 13.58
N LEU A 151 5.41 -0.37 12.70
CA LEU A 151 5.48 -1.43 11.69
C LEU A 151 5.65 -2.82 12.35
N SER A 152 6.44 -2.92 13.42
CA SER A 152 6.61 -4.17 14.17
C SER A 152 5.30 -4.62 14.84
N THR A 153 4.58 -3.68 15.49
CA THR A 153 3.29 -3.96 16.09
C THR A 153 2.25 -4.33 15.04
N ALA A 154 2.22 -3.59 13.93
CA ALA A 154 1.32 -3.90 12.82
C ALA A 154 1.59 -5.28 12.22
N ALA A 155 2.85 -5.67 12.05
CA ALA A 155 3.20 -6.99 11.53
C ALA A 155 2.71 -8.14 12.44
N ALA A 156 2.80 -7.95 13.77
CA ALA A 156 2.31 -8.92 14.73
C ALA A 156 0.76 -8.99 14.79
N ALA A 157 0.09 -7.85 14.67
CA ALA A 157 -1.36 -7.72 14.79
C ALA A 157 -2.11 -7.93 13.45
N ALA A 158 -1.46 -7.74 12.32
CA ALA A 158 -2.11 -7.74 11.00
C ALA A 158 -2.64 -9.12 10.58
N ALA A 159 -2.24 -10.19 11.24
CA ALA A 159 -2.72 -11.54 10.92
C ALA A 159 -4.25 -11.66 11.04
N SER A 160 -4.88 -10.97 12.00
CA SER A 160 -6.34 -10.96 12.18
C SER A 160 -7.09 -10.21 11.08
N ASN A 161 -6.43 -9.25 10.42
CA ASN A 161 -6.99 -8.42 9.37
C ASN A 161 -6.31 -8.66 8.00
N ALA A 162 -5.63 -9.80 7.85
CA ALA A 162 -4.95 -10.15 6.61
C ALA A 162 -5.95 -10.26 5.45
N GLY A 163 -5.62 -9.62 4.34
CA GLY A 163 -6.46 -9.63 3.14
C GLY A 163 -7.71 -8.75 3.20
N LEU A 164 -7.90 -7.94 4.25
CA LEU A 164 -9.04 -7.03 4.37
C LEU A 164 -8.80 -5.68 3.69
N LEU A 165 -7.58 -5.15 3.76
CA LEU A 165 -7.16 -4.01 2.91
C LEU A 165 -6.77 -4.58 1.55
N LEU A 166 -7.41 -4.09 0.49
CA LEU A 166 -7.31 -4.66 -0.85
C LEU A 166 -6.67 -3.66 -1.82
N PRO A 167 -5.69 -4.06 -2.63
CA PRO A 167 -5.26 -3.24 -3.76
C PRO A 167 -6.37 -3.16 -4.82
N GLN A 168 -6.40 -2.07 -5.58
CA GLN A 168 -7.46 -1.73 -6.54
C GLN A 168 -7.86 -2.92 -7.43
N TYR A 169 -6.90 -3.69 -7.94
CA TYR A 169 -7.16 -4.79 -8.88
C TYR A 169 -7.88 -6.01 -8.27
N LEU A 170 -8.06 -6.06 -6.94
CA LEU A 170 -8.84 -7.07 -6.22
C LEU A 170 -10.20 -6.53 -5.75
N THR A 171 -10.65 -5.40 -6.25
CA THR A 171 -11.87 -4.72 -5.83
C THR A 171 -12.80 -4.46 -7.02
N PRO A 172 -14.05 -4.04 -6.79
CA PRO A 172 -14.94 -3.59 -7.87
C PRO A 172 -14.37 -2.44 -8.71
N PHE A 173 -13.38 -1.71 -8.20
CA PHE A 173 -12.69 -0.63 -8.91
C PHE A 173 -11.60 -1.12 -9.89
N ALA A 174 -11.46 -2.43 -10.07
CA ALA A 174 -10.43 -3.02 -10.95
C ALA A 174 -10.57 -2.61 -12.42
N GLY A 175 -11.78 -2.28 -12.86
CA GLY A 175 -12.06 -1.78 -14.21
C GLY A 175 -11.88 -0.27 -14.39
N GLU A 176 -11.64 0.47 -13.31
CA GLU A 176 -11.43 1.91 -13.35
C GLU A 176 -9.94 2.22 -13.53
N TYR A 177 -9.59 2.77 -14.68
CA TYR A 177 -8.23 3.20 -14.99
C TYR A 177 -8.17 4.72 -15.18
N PRO A 178 -8.31 5.52 -14.10
CA PRO A 178 -8.07 6.95 -14.21
C PRO A 178 -6.62 7.19 -14.62
N ARG A 179 -6.35 8.36 -15.20
CA ARG A 179 -5.01 8.75 -15.67
C ARG A 179 -3.96 8.46 -14.60
N ALA A 180 -2.82 7.90 -15.00
CA ALA A 180 -1.69 7.52 -14.16
C ALA A 180 -1.92 6.29 -13.25
N THR A 181 -2.97 5.49 -13.46
CA THR A 181 -3.08 4.17 -12.81
C THR A 181 -2.11 3.19 -13.48
N PRO A 182 -1.17 2.58 -12.73
CA PRO A 182 -0.22 1.63 -13.30
C PRO A 182 -0.85 0.25 -13.54
N SER A 183 -0.18 -0.55 -14.37
CA SER A 183 -0.46 -1.98 -14.45
C SER A 183 0.17 -2.70 -13.27
N PHE A 184 -0.57 -3.65 -12.69
CA PHE A 184 -0.13 -4.40 -11.51
C PHE A 184 0.27 -5.83 -11.87
N VAL A 185 1.28 -6.35 -11.14
CA VAL A 185 1.58 -7.77 -11.14
C VAL A 185 0.49 -8.48 -10.36
N ARG A 186 -0.29 -9.32 -11.02
CA ARG A 186 -1.25 -10.20 -10.35
C ARG A 186 -0.48 -11.42 -9.85
N ARG A 187 -0.37 -11.57 -8.55
CA ARG A 187 0.05 -12.83 -7.95
C ARG A 187 -1.19 -13.70 -7.87
N GLU A 188 -1.24 -14.77 -8.64
CA GLU A 188 -2.23 -15.82 -8.39
C GLU A 188 -1.93 -16.33 -6.98
N THR A 189 -2.88 -16.15 -6.07
CA THR A 189 -2.91 -16.92 -4.83
C THR A 189 -3.02 -18.37 -5.29
N LEU A 190 -1.94 -19.15 -5.19
CA LEU A 190 -1.95 -20.58 -5.46
C LEU A 190 -3.12 -21.15 -4.68
N GLY A 191 -4.17 -21.50 -5.40
CA GLY A 191 -5.43 -21.92 -4.87
C GLY A 191 -5.21 -23.05 -3.90
N HIS A 192 -5.96 -23.01 -2.83
CA HIS A 192 -6.26 -24.12 -1.94
C HIS A 192 -6.45 -25.37 -2.81
N THR A 193 -5.46 -26.26 -2.81
CA THR A 193 -5.58 -27.56 -3.47
C THR A 193 -6.74 -28.27 -2.80
N PRO A 194 -7.85 -28.58 -3.50
CA PRO A 194 -8.93 -29.31 -2.88
C PRO A 194 -8.37 -30.65 -2.41
N VAL A 195 -8.42 -30.90 -1.12
CA VAL A 195 -8.15 -32.22 -0.55
C VAL A 195 -9.08 -33.18 -1.26
N ARG A 196 -8.52 -34.01 -2.16
CA ARG A 196 -9.21 -35.08 -2.83
C ARG A 196 -9.66 -36.05 -1.73
N ALA A 197 -10.96 -36.04 -1.42
CA ALA A 197 -11.54 -37.08 -0.59
C ALA A 197 -11.26 -38.41 -1.32
N GLY A 198 -10.44 -39.24 -0.71
CA GLY A 198 -10.20 -40.60 -1.14
C GLY A 198 -11.48 -41.45 -1.03
N PRO A 199 -11.56 -42.54 -1.79
CA PRO A 199 -12.73 -43.43 -1.83
C PRO A 199 -13.01 -44.10 -0.50
#